data_a63042fcd2ab1940b15bf269f9b6368f
#
_entry.id   a63042fcd2ab1940b15bf269f9b6368f
#
_cell.length_a   1.000
_cell.length_b   1.000
_cell.length_c   1.000
_cell.angle_alpha   90.00
_cell.angle_beta   90.00
_cell.angle_gamma   90.00
#
_symmetry.space_group_name_H-M   'P 1'
#
loop_
_entity.id
_entity.type
_entity.pdbx_description
1 polymer ?
#
loop_
_entity_poly.entity_id
_entity_poly.type
_entity_poly.pdbx_seq_one_letter_code
_entity_poly.pdbx_strand_id
1 'polypeptide(L)'
;MREVWNRMSAHAEDRVVRPEEWPDEEIYGNATGGKIGMWVFLLSDALMFAGFLLAYAILRGGQAAYIAAEDVSVVYWRCNEAAIERGIDCVLEPDFGIPFTAALTFLLICSSVTMVFAYYACIEKNHKGMVKYLWLTAFGGFLFLGGQYYEYFGFGIPGHGLYPQGLIFGQSFFATTFYMVTSFHGAHVFSGVTYIVVMAIRAMMGKYDDGNQNHIEILGLFWHFVDLIWIIVFTFIYLIPSPGDHPSFPML
;
A
#
# COMPACT_ATOMS: atom_id res chain seq x y z
N MET A 1 -9.61 53.03 -2.88
CA MET A 1 -10.11 51.91 -3.66
C MET A 1 -9.37 51.69 -4.97
N ARG A 2 -9.14 52.69 -5.80
CA ARG A 2 -8.37 52.57 -7.08
C ARG A 2 -6.90 52.14 -6.89
N GLU A 3 -6.21 52.59 -5.86
CA GLU A 3 -4.82 52.20 -5.60
C GLU A 3 -4.66 50.75 -5.12
N VAL A 4 -5.64 50.24 -4.37
CA VAL A 4 -5.65 48.84 -3.95
C VAL A 4 -5.90 47.93 -5.14
N TRP A 5 -6.78 48.34 -6.04
CA TRP A 5 -7.05 47.62 -7.30
C TRP A 5 -5.82 47.61 -8.23
N ASN A 6 -5.10 48.73 -8.37
CA ASN A 6 -3.89 48.81 -9.17
C ASN A 6 -2.72 47.98 -8.59
N ARG A 7 -2.62 47.86 -7.27
CA ARG A 7 -1.62 46.97 -6.64
C ARG A 7 -1.98 45.48 -6.84
N MET A 8 -3.25 45.18 -6.75
CA MET A 8 -3.70 43.79 -7.00
C MET A 8 -3.54 43.38 -8.46
N SER A 9 -3.79 44.30 -9.42
CA SER A 9 -3.59 44.02 -10.83
C SER A 9 -2.10 43.97 -11.24
N ALA A 10 -1.24 44.82 -10.66
CA ALA A 10 0.19 44.81 -10.92
C ALA A 10 0.87 43.53 -10.41
N HIS A 11 0.37 42.92 -9.30
CA HIS A 11 0.84 41.63 -8.83
C HIS A 11 0.27 40.45 -9.64
N ALA A 12 -0.83 40.63 -10.37
CA ALA A 12 -1.40 39.60 -11.22
C ALA A 12 -0.72 39.51 -12.60
N GLU A 13 -0.18 40.61 -13.11
CA GLU A 13 0.46 40.66 -14.43
C GLU A 13 1.91 40.12 -14.45
N ASP A 14 2.62 40.09 -13.32
CA ASP A 14 4.03 39.69 -13.25
C ASP A 14 4.22 38.19 -12.90
N ARG A 15 3.15 37.46 -12.61
CA ARG A 15 3.20 36.01 -12.53
C ARG A 15 2.93 35.45 -13.93
N VAL A 16 3.96 35.16 -14.69
CA VAL A 16 3.89 34.14 -15.73
C VAL A 16 3.56 32.84 -14.99
N VAL A 17 2.24 32.60 -14.80
CA VAL A 17 1.75 31.32 -14.25
C VAL A 17 2.19 30.26 -15.23
N ARG A 18 3.30 29.59 -14.92
CA ARG A 18 3.69 28.42 -15.70
C ARG A 18 2.51 27.43 -15.59
N PRO A 19 2.07 26.82 -16.70
CA PRO A 19 0.94 25.89 -16.68
C PRO A 19 1.10 24.71 -15.69
N GLU A 20 2.30 24.55 -15.13
CA GLU A 20 2.68 23.49 -14.20
C GLU A 20 2.60 23.91 -12.71
N GLU A 21 2.39 25.20 -12.42
CA GLU A 21 2.26 25.72 -11.06
C GLU A 21 0.79 26.02 -10.76
N TRP A 22 0.16 25.14 -9.95
CA TRP A 22 -1.13 25.48 -9.37
C TRP A 22 -0.95 26.66 -8.42
N PRO A 23 -1.76 27.72 -8.51
CA PRO A 23 -1.63 28.87 -7.61
C PRO A 23 -1.84 28.41 -6.16
N ASP A 24 -1.01 28.96 -5.26
CA ASP A 24 -1.19 28.76 -3.83
C ASP A 24 -2.49 29.43 -3.40
N GLU A 25 -3.35 28.69 -2.73
CA GLU A 25 -4.61 29.21 -2.20
C GLU A 25 -4.35 29.82 -0.81
N GLU A 26 -4.45 31.13 -0.68
CA GLU A 26 -4.26 31.84 0.60
C GLU A 26 -5.18 31.31 1.71
N ILE A 27 -6.40 30.85 1.34
CA ILE A 27 -7.39 30.26 2.25
C ILE A 27 -6.87 28.98 2.93
N TYR A 28 -5.97 28.26 2.27
CA TYR A 28 -5.41 26.98 2.76
C TYR A 28 -3.94 27.11 3.21
N GLY A 29 -3.50 28.30 3.61
CA GLY A 29 -2.17 28.50 4.15
C GLY A 29 -1.05 28.29 3.14
N ASN A 30 -1.24 28.72 1.90
CA ASN A 30 -0.31 28.55 0.77
C ASN A 30 -0.10 27.09 0.34
N ALA A 31 -1.03 26.19 0.64
CA ALA A 31 -1.01 24.85 0.09
C ALA A 31 -1.47 24.87 -1.37
N THR A 32 -0.76 24.12 -2.23
CA THR A 32 -1.16 24.01 -3.64
C THR A 32 -2.42 23.14 -3.77
N GLY A 33 -3.26 23.43 -4.77
CA GLY A 33 -4.45 22.62 -5.05
C GLY A 33 -4.15 21.13 -5.24
N GLY A 34 -2.97 20.79 -5.77
CA GLY A 34 -2.50 19.40 -5.88
C GLY A 34 -2.27 18.71 -4.54
N LYS A 35 -1.73 19.41 -3.54
CA LYS A 35 -1.57 18.86 -2.18
C LYS A 35 -2.92 18.62 -1.51
N ILE A 36 -3.85 19.57 -1.64
CA ILE A 36 -5.21 19.42 -1.09
C ILE A 36 -5.91 18.23 -1.74
N GLY A 37 -5.85 18.13 -3.08
CA GLY A 37 -6.41 17.01 -3.81
C GLY A 37 -5.81 15.67 -3.36
N MET A 38 -4.49 15.61 -3.14
CA MET A 38 -3.83 14.41 -2.62
C MET A 38 -4.33 14.05 -1.21
N TRP A 39 -4.47 15.01 -0.29
CA TRP A 39 -4.98 14.75 1.06
C TRP A 39 -6.41 14.20 1.05
N VAL A 40 -7.29 14.76 0.21
CA VAL A 40 -8.68 14.27 0.06
C VAL A 40 -8.67 12.84 -0.52
N PHE A 41 -7.82 12.58 -1.52
CA PHE A 41 -7.63 11.25 -2.09
C PHE A 41 -7.16 10.24 -1.03
N LEU A 42 -6.09 10.57 -0.26
CA LEU A 42 -5.56 9.69 0.77
C LEU A 42 -6.58 9.39 1.88
N LEU A 43 -7.39 10.39 2.26
CA LEU A 43 -8.46 10.18 3.23
C LEU A 43 -9.54 9.22 2.71
N SER A 44 -9.97 9.39 1.46
CA SER A 44 -10.97 8.50 0.84
C SER A 44 -10.44 7.08 0.70
N ASP A 45 -9.16 6.93 0.34
CA ASP A 45 -8.50 5.64 0.18
C ASP A 45 -8.30 4.93 1.53
N ALA A 46 -7.94 5.68 2.58
CA ALA A 46 -7.86 5.16 3.95
C ALA A 46 -9.20 4.58 4.43
N LEU A 47 -10.32 5.27 4.14
CA LEU A 47 -11.67 4.78 4.47
C LEU A 47 -12.01 3.50 3.68
N MET A 48 -11.59 3.41 2.43
CA MET A 48 -11.81 2.22 1.60
C MET A 48 -11.03 1.03 2.14
N PHE A 49 -9.75 1.17 2.48
CA PHE A 49 -8.96 0.11 3.13
C PHE A 49 -9.51 -0.28 4.49
N ALA A 50 -9.97 0.68 5.29
CA ALA A 50 -10.64 0.41 6.57
C ALA A 50 -11.90 -0.43 6.36
N GLY A 51 -12.68 -0.15 5.31
CA GLY A 51 -13.85 -0.96 4.92
C GLY A 51 -13.47 -2.40 4.58
N PHE A 52 -12.41 -2.63 3.80
CA PHE A 52 -11.93 -3.97 3.49
C PHE A 52 -11.44 -4.73 4.73
N LEU A 53 -10.66 -4.07 5.60
CA LEU A 53 -10.18 -4.69 6.83
C LEU A 53 -11.33 -5.00 7.81
N LEU A 54 -12.34 -4.13 7.88
CA LEU A 54 -13.54 -4.37 8.66
C LEU A 54 -14.34 -5.57 8.12
N ALA A 55 -14.52 -5.65 6.81
CA ALA A 55 -15.16 -6.79 6.15
C ALA A 55 -14.39 -8.10 6.45
N TYR A 56 -13.06 -8.06 6.34
CA TYR A 56 -12.20 -9.18 6.72
C TYR A 56 -12.42 -9.59 8.19
N ALA A 57 -12.44 -8.64 9.13
CA ALA A 57 -12.60 -8.92 10.56
C ALA A 57 -13.98 -9.52 10.87
N ILE A 58 -15.07 -8.98 10.25
CA ILE A 58 -16.43 -9.50 10.43
C ILE A 58 -16.56 -10.91 9.87
N LEU A 59 -16.07 -11.15 8.64
CA LEU A 59 -16.17 -12.46 8.00
C LEU A 59 -15.33 -13.50 8.75
N ARG A 60 -14.17 -13.11 9.27
CA ARG A 60 -13.33 -13.97 10.11
C ARG A 60 -14.00 -14.32 11.42
N GLY A 61 -14.59 -13.33 12.12
CA GLY A 61 -15.34 -13.54 13.37
C GLY A 61 -16.61 -14.35 13.16
N GLY A 62 -17.34 -14.10 12.08
CA GLY A 62 -18.53 -14.85 11.70
C GLY A 62 -18.24 -16.32 11.37
N GLN A 63 -17.10 -16.61 10.74
CA GLN A 63 -16.67 -17.97 10.48
C GLN A 63 -16.39 -18.74 11.79
N ALA A 64 -15.74 -18.12 12.76
CA ALA A 64 -15.49 -18.73 14.06
C ALA A 64 -16.80 -19.08 14.80
N ALA A 65 -17.80 -18.19 14.75
CA ALA A 65 -19.11 -18.43 15.34
C ALA A 65 -19.93 -19.51 14.60
N TYR A 66 -19.77 -19.58 13.26
CA TYR A 66 -20.46 -20.56 12.41
C TYR A 66 -19.87 -21.97 12.57
N ILE A 67 -18.60 -22.07 12.82
CA ILE A 67 -17.86 -23.31 13.13
C ILE A 67 -18.30 -23.93 14.45
N ALA A 68 -18.68 -23.11 15.43
CA ALA A 68 -19.22 -23.57 16.72
C ALA A 68 -20.64 -24.16 16.63
N ALA A 69 -21.37 -23.89 15.54
CA ALA A 69 -22.70 -24.49 15.29
C ALA A 69 -22.50 -25.81 14.51
N GLU A 70 -22.76 -26.92 15.13
CA GLU A 70 -22.45 -28.34 14.81
C GLU A 70 -22.90 -28.87 13.43
N ASP A 71 -23.36 -28.04 12.48
CA ASP A 71 -24.18 -28.57 11.37
C ASP A 71 -23.70 -28.23 9.97
N VAL A 72 -22.41 -27.93 9.73
CA VAL A 72 -22.00 -27.54 8.38
C VAL A 72 -20.63 -28.10 7.97
N SER A 73 -20.61 -28.72 6.77
CA SER A 73 -19.44 -28.97 5.94
C SER A 73 -18.80 -27.64 5.48
N VAL A 74 -18.24 -26.88 6.41
CA VAL A 74 -17.50 -25.67 6.09
C VAL A 74 -16.06 -26.04 5.81
N VAL A 75 -15.59 -25.73 4.61
CA VAL A 75 -14.18 -25.86 4.27
C VAL A 75 -13.40 -24.81 5.08
N TYR A 76 -12.73 -25.28 6.12
CA TYR A 76 -11.82 -24.45 6.90
C TYR A 76 -10.61 -24.10 6.05
N TRP A 77 -10.27 -22.85 6.02
CA TRP A 77 -9.09 -22.43 5.28
C TRP A 77 -7.78 -22.69 6.03
N ARG A 78 -7.85 -23.00 7.31
CA ARG A 78 -6.71 -23.30 8.16
C ARG A 78 -6.98 -24.56 9.00
N CYS A 79 -6.29 -25.62 8.67
CA CYS A 79 -6.30 -26.87 9.42
C CYS A 79 -4.99 -27.07 10.12
N ASN A 80 -5.07 -27.58 11.36
CA ASN A 80 -3.96 -28.28 11.98
C ASN A 80 -4.14 -29.80 11.79
N GLU A 81 -3.09 -30.58 11.99
CA GLU A 81 -3.13 -32.03 11.89
C GLU A 81 -4.27 -32.66 12.73
N ALA A 82 -4.56 -32.06 13.89
CA ALA A 82 -5.64 -32.52 14.77
C ALA A 82 -7.04 -32.29 14.20
N ALA A 83 -7.24 -31.37 13.26
CA ALA A 83 -8.51 -31.18 12.56
C ALA A 83 -8.69 -32.22 11.45
N ILE A 84 -7.62 -32.59 10.77
CA ILE A 84 -7.62 -33.66 9.75
C ILE A 84 -7.92 -35.03 10.41
N GLU A 85 -7.30 -35.32 11.55
CA GLU A 85 -7.56 -36.54 12.33
C GLU A 85 -9.01 -36.68 12.77
N ARG A 86 -9.72 -35.56 12.95
CA ARG A 86 -11.17 -35.52 13.29
C ARG A 86 -12.08 -35.62 12.07
N GLY A 87 -11.51 -35.77 10.86
CA GLY A 87 -12.29 -35.88 9.62
C GLY A 87 -12.93 -34.56 9.17
N ILE A 88 -12.38 -33.43 9.60
CA ILE A 88 -12.87 -32.12 9.18
C ILE A 88 -12.29 -31.82 7.79
N ASP A 89 -13.16 -31.61 6.81
CA ASP A 89 -12.75 -31.18 5.48
C ASP A 89 -12.18 -29.75 5.55
N CYS A 90 -10.88 -29.65 5.53
CA CYS A 90 -10.19 -28.38 5.64
C CYS A 90 -8.99 -28.31 4.67
N VAL A 91 -8.64 -27.12 4.25
CA VAL A 91 -7.41 -26.88 3.46
C VAL A 91 -6.26 -26.79 4.45
N LEU A 92 -5.21 -27.60 4.24
CA LEU A 92 -3.95 -27.49 5.00
C LEU A 92 -3.48 -26.04 4.99
N GLU A 93 -3.01 -25.56 6.16
CA GLU A 93 -2.45 -24.21 6.28
C GLU A 93 -1.43 -23.96 5.16
N PRO A 94 -1.70 -22.98 4.29
CA PRO A 94 -0.66 -22.53 3.40
C PRO A 94 0.46 -21.94 4.26
N ASP A 95 1.69 -22.33 3.97
CA ASP A 95 2.85 -21.75 4.64
C ASP A 95 3.00 -20.30 4.16
N PHE A 96 2.44 -19.36 4.93
CA PHE A 96 2.40 -17.93 4.57
C PHE A 96 3.79 -17.30 4.46
N GLY A 97 4.85 -18.05 4.75
CA GLY A 97 6.20 -17.50 4.66
C GLY A 97 6.33 -16.17 5.42
N ILE A 98 5.76 -16.07 6.63
CA ILE A 98 5.76 -14.84 7.43
C ILE A 98 7.14 -14.14 7.45
N PRO A 99 8.28 -14.85 7.60
CA PRO A 99 9.58 -14.22 7.54
C PRO A 99 9.88 -13.56 6.18
N PHE A 100 9.40 -14.16 5.09
CA PHE A 100 9.56 -13.61 3.74
C PHE A 100 8.75 -12.33 3.56
N THR A 101 7.47 -12.34 3.94
CA THR A 101 6.61 -11.16 3.85
C THR A 101 7.06 -10.06 4.81
N ALA A 102 7.60 -10.41 6.00
CA ALA A 102 8.24 -9.47 6.90
C ALA A 102 9.48 -8.81 6.28
N ALA A 103 10.31 -9.56 5.54
CA ALA A 103 11.45 -9.02 4.81
C ALA A 103 11.01 -8.06 3.70
N LEU A 104 9.92 -8.38 2.97
CA LEU A 104 9.32 -7.48 1.98
C LEU A 104 8.78 -6.20 2.62
N THR A 105 8.14 -6.30 3.79
CA THR A 105 7.68 -5.16 4.58
C THR A 105 8.83 -4.26 4.97
N PHE A 106 9.92 -4.83 5.49
CA PHE A 106 11.12 -4.08 5.83
C PHE A 106 11.74 -3.38 4.62
N LEU A 107 11.78 -4.05 3.47
CA LEU A 107 12.26 -3.49 2.22
C LEU A 107 11.40 -2.30 1.77
N LEU A 108 10.07 -2.37 1.94
CA LEU A 108 9.18 -1.26 1.61
C LEU A 108 9.42 -0.06 2.52
N ILE A 109 9.58 -0.28 3.83
CA ILE A 109 9.96 0.77 4.80
C ILE A 109 11.30 1.43 4.41
N CYS A 110 12.31 0.64 4.03
CA CYS A 110 13.58 1.18 3.53
C CYS A 110 13.38 2.03 2.26
N SER A 111 12.48 1.63 1.37
CA SER A 111 12.16 2.42 0.18
C SER A 111 11.47 3.75 0.52
N SER A 112 10.67 3.78 1.59
CA SER A 112 10.07 5.00 2.13
C SER A 112 11.14 5.99 2.62
N VAL A 113 12.19 5.50 3.27
CA VAL A 113 13.34 6.34 3.68
C VAL A 113 14.08 6.91 2.46
N THR A 114 14.28 6.10 1.42
CA THR A 114 14.93 6.60 0.18
C THR A 114 14.10 7.66 -0.53
N MET A 115 12.76 7.61 -0.41
CA MET A 115 11.87 8.65 -0.92
C MET A 115 12.06 9.98 -0.18
N VAL A 116 12.25 9.96 1.14
CA VAL A 116 12.60 11.17 1.91
C VAL A 116 13.92 11.77 1.44
N PHE A 117 14.94 10.94 1.19
CA PHE A 117 16.20 11.43 0.65
C PHE A 117 16.06 12.00 -0.77
N ALA A 118 15.18 11.46 -1.60
CA ALA A 118 14.87 12.02 -2.92
C ALA A 118 14.25 13.43 -2.79
N TYR A 119 13.32 13.59 -1.88
CA TYR A 119 12.70 14.90 -1.59
C TYR A 119 13.73 15.91 -1.06
N TYR A 120 14.55 15.50 -0.09
CA TYR A 120 15.60 16.36 0.46
C TYR A 120 16.62 16.77 -0.60
N ALA A 121 17.05 15.84 -1.46
CA ALA A 121 17.95 16.13 -2.58
C ALA A 121 17.32 17.11 -3.60
N CYS A 122 15.99 17.07 -3.76
CA CYS A 122 15.26 18.05 -4.58
C CYS A 122 15.34 19.45 -3.96
N ILE A 123 15.14 19.58 -2.64
CA ILE A 123 15.26 20.86 -1.91
C ILE A 123 16.67 21.44 -2.06
N GLU A 124 17.69 20.62 -1.91
CA GLU A 124 19.09 21.03 -2.05
C GLU A 124 19.52 21.27 -3.50
N LYS A 125 18.61 21.13 -4.47
CA LYS A 125 18.91 21.20 -5.91
C LYS A 125 20.01 20.23 -6.36
N ASN A 126 20.18 19.13 -5.62
CA ASN A 126 21.10 18.06 -5.97
C ASN A 126 20.43 17.08 -6.96
N HIS A 127 20.45 17.45 -8.22
CA HIS A 127 19.82 16.70 -9.32
C HIS A 127 20.26 15.21 -9.35
N LYS A 128 21.56 14.94 -9.24
CA LYS A 128 22.09 13.56 -9.28
C LYS A 128 21.63 12.73 -8.09
N GLY A 129 21.59 13.34 -6.90
CA GLY A 129 21.09 12.72 -5.68
C GLY A 129 19.60 12.37 -5.80
N MET A 130 18.78 13.32 -6.25
CA MET A 130 17.35 13.14 -6.45
C MET A 130 17.04 11.98 -7.41
N VAL A 131 17.64 11.95 -8.59
CA VAL A 131 17.46 10.88 -9.58
C VAL A 131 17.87 9.53 -9.01
N LYS A 132 19.03 9.45 -8.33
CA LYS A 132 19.53 8.23 -7.70
C LYS A 132 18.54 7.67 -6.68
N TYR A 133 18.03 8.51 -5.78
CA TYR A 133 17.12 8.07 -4.73
C TYR A 133 15.73 7.71 -5.26
N LEU A 134 15.21 8.41 -6.28
CA LEU A 134 13.95 8.02 -6.95
C LEU A 134 14.07 6.63 -7.58
N TRP A 135 15.16 6.33 -8.28
CA TRP A 135 15.39 5.00 -8.85
C TRP A 135 15.54 3.92 -7.78
N LEU A 136 16.18 4.25 -6.65
CA LEU A 136 16.32 3.32 -5.54
C LEU A 136 14.97 3.01 -4.89
N THR A 137 14.11 4.02 -4.74
CA THR A 137 12.73 3.85 -4.27
C THR A 137 11.90 2.99 -5.24
N ALA A 138 11.97 3.28 -6.54
CA ALA A 138 11.29 2.48 -7.56
C ALA A 138 11.75 1.01 -7.53
N PHE A 139 13.05 0.77 -7.39
CA PHE A 139 13.61 -0.58 -7.29
C PHE A 139 13.06 -1.34 -6.08
N GLY A 140 12.98 -0.69 -4.89
CA GLY A 140 12.36 -1.28 -3.70
C GLY A 140 10.90 -1.68 -3.96
N GLY A 141 10.13 -0.82 -4.61
CA GLY A 141 8.74 -1.10 -4.99
C GLY A 141 8.62 -2.25 -6.01
N PHE A 142 9.50 -2.34 -6.99
CA PHE A 142 9.55 -3.48 -7.93
C PHE A 142 9.87 -4.80 -7.24
N LEU A 143 10.81 -4.80 -6.30
CA LEU A 143 11.15 -6.00 -5.53
C LEU A 143 9.98 -6.45 -4.67
N PHE A 144 9.26 -5.51 -4.07
CA PHE A 144 8.05 -5.81 -3.31
C PHE A 144 6.97 -6.46 -4.19
N LEU A 145 6.65 -5.88 -5.35
CA LEU A 145 5.67 -6.44 -6.30
C LEU A 145 6.08 -7.82 -6.80
N GLY A 146 7.38 -8.02 -7.10
CA GLY A 146 7.92 -9.32 -7.49
C GLY A 146 7.81 -10.35 -6.37
N GLY A 147 8.07 -9.94 -5.12
CA GLY A 147 7.89 -10.77 -3.93
C GLY A 147 6.44 -11.16 -3.69
N GLN A 148 5.51 -10.21 -3.83
CA GLN A 148 4.07 -10.49 -3.71
C GLN A 148 3.58 -11.45 -4.81
N TYR A 149 4.07 -11.29 -6.03
CA TYR A 149 3.79 -12.24 -7.11
C TYR A 149 4.34 -13.64 -6.79
N TYR A 150 5.56 -13.72 -6.24
CA TYR A 150 6.14 -14.97 -5.78
C TYR A 150 5.31 -15.60 -4.65
N GLU A 151 4.87 -14.83 -3.69
CA GLU A 151 4.00 -15.29 -2.61
C GLU A 151 2.70 -15.90 -3.14
N TYR A 152 2.10 -15.30 -4.17
CA TYR A 152 0.86 -15.82 -4.76
C TYR A 152 1.08 -17.06 -5.60
N PHE A 153 2.05 -17.06 -6.50
CA PHE A 153 2.19 -18.05 -7.57
C PHE A 153 3.44 -18.94 -7.47
N GLY A 154 4.39 -18.61 -6.58
CA GLY A 154 5.61 -19.38 -6.37
C GLY A 154 6.55 -19.45 -7.57
N PHE A 155 6.42 -18.57 -8.57
CA PHE A 155 7.13 -18.64 -9.88
C PHE A 155 7.08 -20.00 -10.56
N GLY A 156 6.03 -20.81 -10.31
CA GLY A 156 5.88 -22.14 -10.87
C GLY A 156 6.76 -23.22 -10.21
N ILE A 157 7.37 -22.93 -9.05
CA ILE A 157 8.12 -23.92 -8.27
C ILE A 157 7.10 -24.79 -7.51
N PRO A 158 7.11 -26.13 -7.67
CA PRO A 158 6.18 -27.00 -6.98
C PRO A 158 6.25 -26.83 -5.45
N GLY A 159 5.10 -26.69 -4.81
CA GLY A 159 5.00 -26.50 -3.35
C GLY A 159 5.27 -25.08 -2.84
N HIS A 160 5.54 -24.13 -3.73
CA HIS A 160 5.70 -22.72 -3.37
C HIS A 160 4.55 -21.88 -3.92
N GLY A 161 4.16 -20.85 -3.16
CA GLY A 161 3.06 -19.96 -3.48
C GLY A 161 1.73 -20.40 -2.89
N LEU A 162 0.90 -19.41 -2.50
CA LEU A 162 -0.38 -19.65 -1.82
C LEU A 162 -1.41 -20.34 -2.73
N TYR A 163 -1.46 -19.95 -4.01
CA TYR A 163 -2.39 -20.52 -4.97
C TYR A 163 -2.15 -22.02 -5.24
N PRO A 164 -0.90 -22.49 -5.50
CA PRO A 164 -0.60 -23.91 -5.61
C PRO A 164 -0.81 -24.70 -4.32
N GLN A 165 -0.73 -24.07 -3.15
CA GLN A 165 -1.00 -24.71 -1.85
C GLN A 165 -2.49 -24.81 -1.52
N GLY A 166 -3.38 -24.36 -2.41
CA GLY A 166 -4.82 -24.51 -2.27
C GLY A 166 -5.56 -23.28 -1.73
N LEU A 167 -4.87 -22.15 -1.47
CA LEU A 167 -5.55 -20.89 -1.16
C LEU A 167 -6.03 -20.27 -2.47
N ILE A 168 -7.22 -20.64 -2.92
CA ILE A 168 -7.78 -20.21 -4.21
C ILE A 168 -8.81 -19.11 -3.97
N PHE A 169 -8.73 -18.03 -4.79
CA PHE A 169 -9.70 -16.95 -4.76
C PHE A 169 -11.13 -17.49 -4.99
N GLY A 170 -12.07 -17.08 -4.14
CA GLY A 170 -13.47 -17.49 -4.22
C GLY A 170 -13.80 -18.81 -3.52
N GLN A 171 -12.81 -19.58 -3.06
CA GLN A 171 -13.03 -20.86 -2.41
C GLN A 171 -13.44 -20.72 -0.93
N SER A 172 -12.97 -19.67 -0.26
CA SER A 172 -13.36 -19.33 1.10
C SER A 172 -13.49 -17.81 1.28
N PHE A 173 -14.24 -17.39 2.31
CA PHE A 173 -14.35 -15.96 2.64
C PHE A 173 -12.98 -15.37 3.00
N PHE A 174 -12.15 -16.14 3.70
CA PHE A 174 -10.80 -15.71 4.03
C PHE A 174 -9.95 -15.52 2.77
N ALA A 175 -9.86 -16.53 1.90
CA ALA A 175 -9.09 -16.45 0.67
C ALA A 175 -9.54 -15.27 -0.19
N THR A 176 -10.87 -15.07 -0.30
CA THR A 176 -11.42 -13.97 -1.07
C THR A 176 -11.04 -12.62 -0.49
N THR A 177 -11.22 -12.40 0.81
CA THR A 177 -10.88 -11.12 1.46
C THR A 177 -9.37 -10.90 1.51
N PHE A 178 -8.57 -11.94 1.74
CA PHE A 178 -7.13 -11.90 1.67
C PHE A 178 -6.64 -11.37 0.32
N TYR A 179 -7.03 -12.04 -0.76
CA TYR A 179 -6.62 -11.62 -2.11
C TYR A 179 -7.17 -10.25 -2.49
N MET A 180 -8.39 -9.90 -2.07
CA MET A 180 -8.96 -8.57 -2.35
C MET A 180 -8.13 -7.47 -1.69
N VAL A 181 -7.84 -7.58 -0.40
CA VAL A 181 -7.08 -6.55 0.33
C VAL A 181 -5.66 -6.44 -0.19
N THR A 182 -4.95 -7.58 -0.31
CA THR A 182 -3.54 -7.60 -0.68
C THR A 182 -3.32 -7.23 -2.15
N SER A 183 -4.19 -7.68 -3.07
CA SER A 183 -4.12 -7.29 -4.49
C SER A 183 -4.48 -5.82 -4.70
N PHE A 184 -5.46 -5.30 -3.95
CA PHE A 184 -5.83 -3.89 -4.01
C PHE A 184 -4.67 -3.01 -3.53
N HIS A 185 -3.99 -3.41 -2.44
CA HIS A 185 -2.75 -2.77 -2.01
C HIS A 185 -1.66 -2.87 -3.08
N GLY A 186 -1.45 -4.06 -3.66
CA GLY A 186 -0.47 -4.27 -4.73
C GLY A 186 -0.72 -3.37 -5.95
N ALA A 187 -1.99 -3.12 -6.31
CA ALA A 187 -2.34 -2.17 -7.36
C ALA A 187 -1.93 -0.72 -7.01
N HIS A 188 -2.06 -0.32 -5.73
CA HIS A 188 -1.57 0.98 -5.25
C HIS A 188 -0.05 1.08 -5.29
N VAL A 189 0.67 0.03 -4.86
CA VAL A 189 2.14 -0.02 -5.00
C VAL A 189 2.54 0.09 -6.47
N PHE A 190 1.88 -0.65 -7.36
CA PHE A 190 2.16 -0.60 -8.79
C PHE A 190 1.93 0.81 -9.38
N SER A 191 0.83 1.46 -9.02
CA SER A 191 0.56 2.84 -9.45
C SER A 191 1.60 3.82 -8.92
N GLY A 192 2.02 3.67 -7.64
CA GLY A 192 3.07 4.47 -7.02
C GLY A 192 4.42 4.28 -7.69
N VAL A 193 4.83 3.04 -7.94
CA VAL A 193 6.08 2.74 -8.66
C VAL A 193 6.06 3.34 -10.07
N THR A 194 4.95 3.23 -10.79
CA THR A 194 4.78 3.84 -12.11
C THR A 194 4.95 5.35 -12.03
N TYR A 195 4.33 5.99 -11.03
CA TYR A 195 4.46 7.42 -10.82
C TYR A 195 5.92 7.81 -10.48
N ILE A 196 6.60 7.06 -9.58
CA ILE A 196 8.02 7.31 -9.25
C ILE A 196 8.90 7.20 -10.50
N VAL A 197 8.70 6.19 -11.35
CA VAL A 197 9.47 6.01 -12.59
C VAL A 197 9.26 7.19 -13.55
N VAL A 198 8.01 7.64 -13.76
CA VAL A 198 7.71 8.81 -14.58
C VAL A 198 8.41 10.05 -14.04
N MET A 199 8.38 10.25 -12.71
CA MET A 199 9.05 11.39 -12.08
C MET A 199 10.57 11.28 -12.15
N ALA A 200 11.15 10.09 -12.03
CA ALA A 200 12.58 9.85 -12.19
C ALA A 200 13.04 10.18 -13.63
N ILE A 201 12.27 9.76 -14.64
CA ILE A 201 12.55 10.11 -16.06
C ILE A 201 12.46 11.64 -16.29
N ARG A 202 11.42 12.29 -15.75
CA ARG A 202 11.28 13.76 -15.84
C ARG A 202 12.43 14.48 -15.13
N ALA A 203 12.87 13.95 -13.98
CA ALA A 203 14.05 14.46 -13.28
C ALA A 203 15.32 14.32 -14.12
N MET A 204 15.55 13.17 -14.77
CA MET A 204 16.68 12.97 -15.69
C MET A 204 16.66 13.95 -16.88
N MET A 205 15.48 14.44 -17.26
CA MET A 205 15.31 15.45 -18.32
C MET A 205 15.49 16.89 -17.81
N GLY A 206 15.90 17.10 -16.55
CA GLY A 206 16.18 18.41 -15.98
C GLY A 206 14.94 19.24 -15.60
N LYS A 207 13.74 18.65 -15.57
CA LYS A 207 12.50 19.40 -15.32
C LYS A 207 12.33 19.92 -13.87
N TYR A 208 13.18 19.46 -12.96
CA TYR A 208 13.13 19.81 -11.52
C TYR A 208 14.38 20.58 -11.07
N ASP A 209 15.24 21.02 -11.99
CA ASP A 209 16.48 21.74 -11.67
C ASP A 209 16.21 23.11 -11.02
N ASP A 210 15.06 23.71 -11.32
CA ASP A 210 14.60 24.99 -10.74
C ASP A 210 14.08 24.85 -9.31
N GLY A 211 14.01 23.62 -8.75
CA GLY A 211 13.57 23.35 -7.36
C GLY A 211 12.05 23.31 -7.20
N ASN A 212 11.30 22.95 -8.24
CA ASN A 212 9.85 22.71 -8.11
C ASN A 212 9.59 21.41 -7.33
N GLN A 213 9.45 21.55 -6.00
CA GLN A 213 9.37 20.46 -5.05
C GLN A 213 7.98 19.83 -4.96
N ASN A 214 6.95 20.57 -5.41
CA ASN A 214 5.55 20.22 -5.16
C ASN A 214 5.16 18.82 -5.66
N HIS A 215 5.60 18.45 -6.87
CA HIS A 215 5.29 17.13 -7.44
C HIS A 215 5.99 16.00 -6.70
N ILE A 216 7.25 16.21 -6.27
CA ILE A 216 8.02 15.20 -5.50
C ILE A 216 7.42 15.02 -4.12
N GLU A 217 6.94 16.12 -3.50
CA GLU A 217 6.28 16.08 -2.21
C GLU A 217 4.94 15.33 -2.27
N ILE A 218 4.11 15.61 -3.28
CA ILE A 218 2.84 14.91 -3.50
C ILE A 218 3.08 13.41 -3.73
N LEU A 219 4.08 13.07 -4.53
CA LEU A 219 4.49 11.68 -4.73
C LEU A 219 4.95 11.01 -3.42
N GLY A 220 5.74 11.73 -2.62
CA GLY A 220 6.20 11.26 -1.31
C GLY A 220 5.03 10.98 -0.36
N LEU A 221 4.05 11.87 -0.27
CA LEU A 221 2.84 11.66 0.53
C LEU A 221 2.10 10.38 0.13
N PHE A 222 1.92 10.17 -1.17
CA PHE A 222 1.28 8.96 -1.68
C PHE A 222 2.09 7.69 -1.34
N TRP A 223 3.41 7.71 -1.56
CA TRP A 223 4.27 6.55 -1.29
C TRP A 223 4.31 6.16 0.18
N HIS A 224 4.43 7.14 1.09
CA HIS A 224 4.42 6.89 2.53
C HIS A 224 3.07 6.38 3.02
N PHE A 225 1.98 6.86 2.44
CA PHE A 225 0.64 6.37 2.74
C PHE A 225 0.49 4.89 2.34
N VAL A 226 0.92 4.52 1.14
CA VAL A 226 0.86 3.13 0.66
C VAL A 226 1.68 2.21 1.56
N ASP A 227 2.88 2.63 1.98
CA ASP A 227 3.73 1.89 2.91
C ASP A 227 3.06 1.71 4.30
N LEU A 228 2.46 2.78 4.83
CA LEU A 228 1.71 2.73 6.10
C LEU A 228 0.52 1.76 6.03
N ILE A 229 -0.25 1.79 4.95
CA ILE A 229 -1.36 0.85 4.75
C ILE A 229 -0.84 -0.59 4.70
N TRP A 230 0.32 -0.85 4.08
CA TRP A 230 0.90 -2.19 4.06
C TRP A 230 1.23 -2.70 5.47
N ILE A 231 1.82 -1.86 6.32
CA ILE A 231 2.12 -2.23 7.71
C ILE A 231 0.84 -2.65 8.45
N ILE A 232 -0.26 -1.91 8.24
CA ILE A 232 -1.57 -2.23 8.83
C ILE A 232 -2.09 -3.57 8.26
N VAL A 233 -2.09 -3.75 6.94
CA VAL A 233 -2.53 -4.98 6.27
C VAL A 233 -1.70 -6.18 6.75
N PHE A 234 -0.37 -6.05 6.78
CA PHE A 234 0.52 -7.10 7.26
C PHE A 234 0.21 -7.47 8.71
N THR A 235 0.02 -6.48 9.58
CA THR A 235 -0.29 -6.73 11.00
C THR A 235 -1.62 -7.45 11.17
N PHE A 236 -2.67 -7.00 10.51
CA PHE A 236 -4.01 -7.56 10.71
C PHE A 236 -4.23 -8.91 10.03
N ILE A 237 -3.59 -9.14 8.90
CA ILE A 237 -3.82 -10.35 8.10
C ILE A 237 -2.79 -11.44 8.42
N TYR A 238 -1.50 -11.09 8.57
CA TYR A 238 -0.43 -12.08 8.75
C TYR A 238 -0.05 -12.31 10.20
N LEU A 239 -0.04 -11.25 11.06
CA LEU A 239 0.47 -11.38 12.43
C LEU A 239 -0.60 -11.72 13.45
N ILE A 240 -1.87 -11.37 13.23
CA ILE A 240 -2.93 -11.74 14.18
C ILE A 240 -3.28 -13.21 13.97
N PRO A 241 -3.00 -14.10 14.95
CA PRO A 241 -3.26 -15.51 14.83
C PRO A 241 -4.76 -15.80 14.70
N SER A 242 -5.11 -16.90 14.04
CA SER A 242 -6.49 -17.38 13.97
C SER A 242 -6.98 -17.81 15.35
N PRO A 243 -8.29 -17.67 15.65
CA PRO A 243 -8.86 -18.07 16.93
C PRO A 243 -8.60 -19.53 17.35
N GLY A 244 -8.17 -20.39 16.43
CA GLY A 244 -7.81 -21.78 16.69
C GLY A 244 -6.35 -22.05 17.05
N ASP A 245 -5.47 -21.06 16.92
CA ASP A 245 -4.01 -21.26 17.11
C ASP A 245 -3.54 -21.18 18.55
N HIS A 246 -4.39 -20.72 19.48
CA HIS A 246 -4.05 -20.65 20.89
C HIS A 246 -4.63 -21.86 21.63
N PRO A 247 -3.77 -22.71 22.27
CA PRO A 247 -4.23 -23.81 23.09
C PRO A 247 -5.03 -23.38 24.35
N SER A 248 -5.11 -22.07 24.59
CA SER A 248 -5.82 -21.46 25.72
C SER A 248 -7.17 -20.85 25.37
N PHE A 249 -7.60 -20.88 24.10
CA PHE A 249 -8.99 -20.60 23.75
C PHE A 249 -9.76 -21.91 23.65
N PRO A 250 -10.47 -22.34 24.75
CA PRO A 250 -11.43 -23.40 24.60
C PRO A 250 -12.45 -22.94 23.57
N MET A 251 -12.74 -23.80 22.62
CA MET A 251 -13.87 -23.58 21.69
C MET A 251 -15.11 -23.43 22.59
N LEU A 252 -15.62 -22.21 22.73
CA LEU A 252 -16.93 -21.90 23.28
C LEU A 252 -17.96 -22.15 22.23
#